data_ab46cc8c4ef1db2addc7c0922fa3384b
#
_entry.id   ab46cc8c4ef1db2addc7c0922fa3384b
#
_cell.length_a   1.000
_cell.length_b   1.000
_cell.length_c   1.000
_cell.angle_alpha   90.00
_cell.angle_beta   90.00
_cell.angle_gamma   90.00
#
_symmetry.space_group_name_H-M   'P 1'
#
loop_
_entity.id
_entity.type
_entity.pdbx_description
1 polymer ?
#
loop_
_entity_poly.entity_id
_entity_poly.type
_entity_poly.pdbx_seq_one_letter_code
_entity_poly.pdbx_strand_id
1 'polypeptide(L)'
;DIYHSLEEIKLSFRRLTQIIPRNGLALVNADDPNCLDVVKGAPCPVKTVGFSDSSNIRILDVETSTDGSHFTLEGTRYYVPMIGEFNIRNAAMAIAAAQFAGLNVKQLADSMSRFEGVARRQEVKGVVNGISVVDDFAHHPTAIKQAILGLRQRYPESRIWAIFEPRSNTTRRNIFQNELALSLATADFPVVAAVDHPDK
;
A
#
# COMPACT_ATOMS: atom_id res chain seq x y z
N ASP A 1 -0.77 -7.81 17.27
CA ASP A 1 -1.57 -8.57 18.25
C ASP A 1 -1.10 -10.01 18.46
N ILE A 2 -0.45 -10.62 17.45
CA ILE A 2 0.05 -12.01 17.51
C ILE A 2 1.56 -12.01 17.83
N TYR A 3 2.30 -11.03 17.31
CA TYR A 3 3.75 -10.93 17.46
C TYR A 3 4.13 -9.89 18.50
N HIS A 4 5.12 -10.19 19.34
CA HIS A 4 5.60 -9.29 20.39
C HIS A 4 6.74 -8.38 19.92
N SER A 5 7.34 -8.69 18.76
CA SER A 5 8.45 -7.90 18.22
C SER A 5 8.52 -7.96 16.70
N LEU A 6 9.24 -7.00 16.10
CA LEU A 6 9.53 -7.00 14.67
C LEU A 6 10.35 -8.25 14.26
N GLU A 7 11.23 -8.74 15.11
CA GLU A 7 12.04 -9.93 14.83
C GLU A 7 11.19 -11.21 14.74
N GLU A 8 10.14 -11.33 15.55
CA GLU A 8 9.19 -12.44 15.42
C GLU A 8 8.43 -12.38 14.09
N ILE A 9 8.02 -11.19 13.67
CA ILE A 9 7.40 -10.97 12.35
C ILE A 9 8.37 -11.39 11.24
N LYS A 10 9.60 -10.90 11.28
CA LYS A 10 10.64 -11.26 10.32
C LYS A 10 10.91 -12.77 10.27
N LEU A 11 10.95 -13.43 11.44
CA LEU A 11 11.13 -14.88 11.50
C LEU A 11 9.99 -15.61 10.79
N SER A 12 8.75 -15.16 10.98
CA SER A 12 7.59 -15.75 10.32
C SER A 12 7.65 -15.57 8.80
N PHE A 13 8.05 -14.40 8.31
CA PHE A 13 8.25 -14.15 6.88
C PHE A 13 9.44 -14.94 6.32
N ARG A 14 10.56 -15.09 7.05
CA ARG A 14 11.65 -15.98 6.63
C ARG A 14 11.19 -17.43 6.48
N ARG A 15 10.36 -17.94 7.40
CA ARG A 15 9.76 -19.28 7.28
C ARG A 15 8.87 -19.39 6.04
N LEU A 16 8.06 -18.37 5.75
CA LEU A 16 7.25 -18.30 4.53
C LEU A 16 8.14 -18.36 3.27
N THR A 17 9.26 -17.64 3.23
CA THR A 17 10.15 -17.67 2.06
C THR A 17 10.78 -19.04 1.86
N GLN A 18 11.03 -19.83 2.92
CA GLN A 18 11.63 -21.17 2.84
C GLN A 18 10.70 -22.22 2.21
N ILE A 19 9.39 -21.99 2.16
CA ILE A 19 8.45 -22.92 1.51
C ILE A 19 8.22 -22.62 0.03
N ILE A 20 8.80 -21.54 -0.50
CA ILE A 20 8.72 -21.23 -1.93
C ILE A 20 9.59 -22.24 -2.68
N PRO A 21 9.05 -22.96 -3.68
CA PRO A 21 9.83 -23.95 -4.43
C PRO A 21 10.97 -23.27 -5.21
N ARG A 22 12.04 -24.02 -5.50
CA ARG A 22 13.24 -23.50 -6.18
C ARG A 22 12.98 -22.89 -7.56
N ASN A 23 11.94 -23.35 -8.25
CA ASN A 23 11.46 -22.79 -9.52
C ASN A 23 10.40 -21.71 -9.36
N GLY A 24 10.09 -21.31 -8.13
CA GLY A 24 9.21 -20.17 -7.82
C GLY A 24 9.95 -18.85 -7.87
N LEU A 25 9.29 -17.79 -7.41
CA LEU A 25 9.84 -16.44 -7.35
C LEU A 25 9.37 -15.75 -6.06
N ALA A 26 10.29 -15.14 -5.34
CA ALA A 26 9.95 -14.17 -4.29
C ALA A 26 10.06 -12.75 -4.85
N LEU A 27 8.95 -12.02 -4.87
CA LEU A 27 8.91 -10.60 -5.18
C LEU A 27 8.85 -9.82 -3.87
N VAL A 28 9.74 -8.85 -3.69
CA VAL A 28 9.83 -8.10 -2.45
C VAL A 28 9.95 -6.60 -2.69
N ASN A 29 9.45 -5.81 -1.75
CA ASN A 29 9.61 -4.36 -1.78
C ASN A 29 11.08 -3.98 -1.58
N ALA A 30 11.66 -3.32 -2.59
CA ALA A 30 13.05 -2.85 -2.56
C ALA A 30 13.28 -1.70 -1.59
N ASP A 31 12.23 -0.93 -1.29
CA ASP A 31 12.32 0.31 -0.51
C ASP A 31 12.13 0.04 1.00
N ASP A 32 11.93 -1.22 1.41
CA ASP A 32 11.81 -1.61 2.81
C ASP A 32 12.94 -2.58 3.21
N PRO A 33 13.86 -2.15 4.09
CA PRO A 33 14.99 -2.98 4.52
C PRO A 33 14.55 -4.28 5.23
N ASN A 34 13.38 -4.29 5.86
CA ASN A 34 12.86 -5.50 6.51
C ASN A 34 12.43 -6.54 5.46
N CYS A 35 11.85 -6.10 4.34
CA CYS A 35 11.52 -6.97 3.22
C CYS A 35 12.77 -7.60 2.61
N LEU A 36 13.85 -6.81 2.47
CA LEU A 36 15.13 -7.30 1.97
C LEU A 36 15.82 -8.29 2.94
N ASP A 37 15.63 -8.07 4.24
CA ASP A 37 16.22 -8.93 5.26
C ASP A 37 15.55 -10.32 5.31
N VAL A 38 14.23 -10.38 5.19
CA VAL A 38 13.48 -11.64 5.34
C VAL A 38 13.67 -12.62 4.17
N VAL A 39 14.15 -12.17 3.02
CA VAL A 39 14.40 -13.04 1.85
C VAL A 39 15.83 -13.54 1.75
N LYS A 40 16.71 -13.13 2.67
CA LYS A 40 18.08 -13.66 2.73
C LYS A 40 18.06 -15.16 2.94
N GLY A 41 18.71 -15.89 2.02
CA GLY A 41 18.75 -17.36 2.05
C GLY A 41 17.47 -18.04 1.57
N ALA A 42 16.57 -17.32 0.87
CA ALA A 42 15.43 -17.95 0.20
C ALA A 42 15.89 -19.00 -0.81
N PRO A 43 15.23 -20.17 -0.92
CA PRO A 43 15.63 -21.25 -1.83
C PRO A 43 15.33 -20.97 -3.31
N CYS A 44 14.53 -19.93 -3.59
CA CYS A 44 14.08 -19.52 -4.91
C CYS A 44 14.76 -18.22 -5.37
N PRO A 45 14.70 -17.87 -6.66
CA PRO A 45 15.07 -16.55 -7.14
C PRO A 45 14.29 -15.44 -6.39
N VAL A 46 15.00 -14.35 -6.08
CA VAL A 46 14.43 -13.15 -5.45
C VAL A 46 14.54 -11.99 -6.44
N LYS A 47 13.46 -11.28 -6.67
CA LYS A 47 13.46 -10.01 -7.40
C LYS A 47 12.86 -8.91 -6.51
N THR A 48 13.55 -7.78 -6.50
CA THR A 48 13.12 -6.60 -5.76
C THR A 48 12.39 -5.63 -6.68
N VAL A 49 11.28 -5.07 -6.21
CA VAL A 49 10.45 -4.10 -6.93
C VAL A 49 10.34 -2.84 -6.09
N GLY A 50 10.63 -1.68 -6.67
CA GLY A 50 10.57 -0.42 -5.92
C GLY A 50 11.06 0.78 -6.72
N PHE A 51 11.14 1.91 -6.04
CA PHE A 51 11.62 3.18 -6.61
C PHE A 51 13.14 3.32 -6.50
N SER A 52 13.76 2.60 -5.57
CA SER A 52 15.20 2.63 -5.35
C SER A 52 16.00 2.23 -6.59
N ASP A 53 17.15 2.88 -6.80
CA ASP A 53 18.10 2.56 -7.86
C ASP A 53 18.62 1.12 -7.80
N SER A 54 18.60 0.52 -6.62
CA SER A 54 19.02 -0.86 -6.38
C SER A 54 17.95 -1.91 -6.69
N SER A 55 16.75 -1.50 -7.11
CA SER A 55 15.66 -2.43 -7.44
C SER A 55 15.96 -3.21 -8.71
N ASN A 56 15.70 -4.54 -8.71
CA ASN A 56 15.81 -5.35 -9.93
C ASN A 56 14.75 -4.92 -10.96
N ILE A 57 13.55 -4.59 -10.49
CA ILE A 57 12.45 -4.07 -11.29
C ILE A 57 12.15 -2.68 -10.74
N ARG A 58 12.69 -1.67 -11.41
CA ARG A 58 12.60 -0.29 -10.94
C ARG A 58 11.37 0.39 -11.49
N ILE A 59 10.66 1.11 -10.62
CA ILE A 59 9.54 1.98 -10.97
C ILE A 59 10.12 3.35 -11.35
N LEU A 60 9.86 3.79 -12.58
CA LEU A 60 10.38 5.02 -13.17
C LEU A 60 9.26 5.91 -13.69
N ASP A 61 9.59 7.16 -14.02
CA ASP A 61 8.74 8.12 -14.73
C ASP A 61 7.32 8.22 -14.16
N VAL A 62 7.24 8.34 -12.84
CA VAL A 62 5.96 8.43 -12.14
C VAL A 62 5.33 9.79 -12.36
N GLU A 63 4.13 9.79 -12.92
CA GLU A 63 3.28 10.96 -13.12
C GLU A 63 1.92 10.67 -12.49
N THR A 64 1.50 11.49 -11.53
CA THR A 64 0.22 11.35 -10.84
C THR A 64 -0.72 12.49 -11.24
N SER A 65 -1.96 12.14 -11.58
CA SER A 65 -3.08 13.07 -11.83
C SER A 65 -4.20 12.82 -10.83
N THR A 66 -5.30 13.56 -10.93
CA THR A 66 -6.52 13.34 -10.12
C THR A 66 -7.19 11.99 -10.40
N ASP A 67 -6.95 11.41 -11.57
CA ASP A 67 -7.65 10.21 -12.06
C ASP A 67 -6.84 8.93 -11.90
N GLY A 68 -5.52 9.05 -11.70
CA GLY A 68 -4.65 7.89 -11.56
C GLY A 68 -3.18 8.22 -11.70
N SER A 69 -2.38 7.19 -11.89
CA SER A 69 -0.93 7.31 -11.98
C SER A 69 -0.39 6.59 -13.21
N HIS A 70 0.53 7.24 -13.90
CA HIS A 70 1.38 6.62 -14.92
C HIS A 70 2.74 6.29 -14.31
N PHE A 71 3.33 5.21 -14.77
CA PHE A 71 4.70 4.82 -14.41
C PHE A 71 5.30 3.91 -15.47
N THR A 72 6.61 3.84 -15.51
CA THR A 72 7.36 2.95 -16.40
C THR A 72 7.93 1.77 -15.62
N LEU A 73 7.75 0.56 -16.14
CA LEU A 73 8.32 -0.67 -15.60
C LEU A 73 8.96 -1.47 -16.73
N GLU A 74 10.24 -1.80 -16.61
CA GLU A 74 10.99 -2.55 -17.63
C GLU A 74 10.80 -2.00 -19.08
N GLY A 75 10.82 -0.68 -19.22
CA GLY A 75 10.65 0.02 -20.51
C GLY A 75 9.23 0.12 -21.03
N THR A 76 8.24 -0.41 -20.31
CA THR A 76 6.81 -0.31 -20.66
C THR A 76 6.12 0.71 -19.77
N ARG A 77 5.36 1.62 -20.38
CA ARG A 77 4.52 2.59 -19.66
C ARG A 77 3.19 1.97 -19.30
N TYR A 78 2.82 2.05 -18.04
CA TYR A 78 1.55 1.59 -17.49
C TYR A 78 0.74 2.77 -16.97
N TYR A 79 -0.57 2.58 -16.92
CA TYR A 79 -1.50 3.44 -16.21
C TYR A 79 -2.30 2.61 -15.22
N VAL A 80 -2.53 3.15 -14.03
CA VAL A 80 -3.45 2.58 -13.04
C VAL A 80 -4.34 3.70 -12.49
N PRO A 81 -5.68 3.51 -12.42
CA PRO A 81 -6.61 4.53 -11.93
C PRO A 81 -6.59 4.61 -10.39
N MET A 82 -5.39 4.64 -9.84
CA MET A 82 -5.11 4.74 -8.40
C MET A 82 -3.97 5.72 -8.15
N ILE A 83 -3.97 6.35 -6.98
CA ILE A 83 -3.02 7.39 -6.60
C ILE A 83 -2.24 6.97 -5.36
N GLY A 84 -1.02 7.48 -5.26
CA GLY A 84 -0.11 7.22 -4.16
C GLY A 84 0.94 6.14 -4.48
N GLU A 85 2.16 6.39 -4.02
CA GLU A 85 3.32 5.50 -4.26
C GLU A 85 3.05 4.05 -3.86
N PHE A 86 2.31 3.83 -2.77
CA PHE A 86 1.99 2.47 -2.32
C PHE A 86 1.11 1.73 -3.34
N ASN A 87 0.16 2.41 -4.00
CA ASN A 87 -0.68 1.82 -5.04
C ASN A 87 0.13 1.54 -6.33
N ILE A 88 1.02 2.46 -6.70
CA ILE A 88 1.93 2.26 -7.84
C ILE A 88 2.84 1.05 -7.58
N ARG A 89 3.41 0.93 -6.37
CA ARG A 89 4.23 -0.22 -5.98
C ARG A 89 3.42 -1.53 -6.00
N ASN A 90 2.20 -1.51 -5.48
CA ASN A 90 1.31 -2.67 -5.53
C ASN A 90 1.00 -3.10 -6.96
N ALA A 91 0.72 -2.14 -7.86
CA ALA A 91 0.50 -2.41 -9.29
C ALA A 91 1.78 -2.99 -9.94
N ALA A 92 2.95 -2.42 -9.68
CA ALA A 92 4.22 -2.91 -10.18
C ALA A 92 4.52 -4.35 -9.70
N MET A 93 4.24 -4.66 -8.42
CA MET A 93 4.36 -6.01 -7.87
C MET A 93 3.40 -7.00 -8.56
N ALA A 94 2.15 -6.59 -8.78
CA ALA A 94 1.15 -7.40 -9.47
C ALA A 94 1.56 -7.67 -10.93
N ILE A 95 2.05 -6.65 -11.65
CA ILE A 95 2.57 -6.78 -13.02
C ILE A 95 3.74 -7.75 -13.05
N ALA A 96 4.72 -7.59 -12.16
CA ALA A 96 5.90 -8.46 -12.10
C ALA A 96 5.52 -9.92 -11.80
N ALA A 97 4.55 -10.15 -10.92
CA ALA A 97 4.03 -11.49 -10.62
C ALA A 97 3.32 -12.11 -11.82
N ALA A 98 2.49 -11.33 -12.52
CA ALA A 98 1.75 -11.77 -13.68
C ALA A 98 2.67 -12.06 -14.88
N GLN A 99 3.73 -11.26 -15.08
CA GLN A 99 4.77 -11.54 -16.08
C GLN A 99 5.51 -12.84 -15.78
N PHE A 100 5.85 -13.09 -14.51
CA PHE A 100 6.45 -14.37 -14.10
C PHE A 100 5.51 -15.56 -14.38
N ALA A 101 4.20 -15.34 -14.24
CA ALA A 101 3.18 -16.34 -14.60
C ALA A 101 2.95 -16.48 -16.12
N GLY A 102 3.68 -15.73 -16.96
CA GLY A 102 3.65 -15.84 -18.42
C GLY A 102 2.62 -14.94 -19.10
N LEU A 103 2.01 -13.97 -18.40
CA LEU A 103 1.08 -13.03 -19.01
C LEU A 103 1.82 -12.03 -19.91
N ASN A 104 1.18 -11.68 -21.02
CA ASN A 104 1.71 -10.73 -21.99
C ASN A 104 1.64 -9.29 -21.50
N VAL A 105 2.70 -8.51 -21.74
CA VAL A 105 2.82 -7.09 -21.32
C VAL A 105 1.65 -6.23 -21.81
N LYS A 106 1.19 -6.42 -23.06
CA LYS A 106 0.06 -5.66 -23.61
C LYS A 106 -1.24 -5.97 -22.87
N GLN A 107 -1.50 -7.23 -22.57
CA GLN A 107 -2.68 -7.65 -21.80
C GLN A 107 -2.63 -7.07 -20.37
N LEU A 108 -1.44 -7.00 -19.77
CA LEU A 108 -1.25 -6.41 -18.44
C LEU A 108 -1.51 -4.91 -18.46
N ALA A 109 -1.01 -4.17 -19.46
CA ALA A 109 -1.27 -2.74 -19.60
C ALA A 109 -2.77 -2.44 -19.76
N ASP A 110 -3.45 -3.21 -20.60
CA ASP A 110 -4.91 -3.09 -20.80
C ASP A 110 -5.69 -3.43 -19.51
N SER A 111 -5.25 -4.43 -18.76
CA SER A 111 -5.90 -4.84 -17.51
C SER A 111 -5.70 -3.82 -16.40
N MET A 112 -4.49 -3.28 -16.26
CA MET A 112 -4.18 -2.25 -15.25
C MET A 112 -4.98 -0.98 -15.49
N SER A 113 -5.15 -0.55 -16.75
CA SER A 113 -5.90 0.66 -17.10
C SER A 113 -7.40 0.57 -16.76
N ARG A 114 -7.95 -0.64 -16.71
CA ARG A 114 -9.36 -0.92 -16.39
C ARG A 114 -9.58 -1.41 -14.96
N PHE A 115 -8.55 -1.36 -14.13
CA PHE A 115 -8.66 -1.82 -12.75
C PHE A 115 -9.51 -0.83 -11.94
N GLU A 116 -10.63 -1.27 -11.41
CA GLU A 116 -11.60 -0.43 -10.68
C GLU A 116 -11.23 -0.19 -9.21
N GLY A 117 -10.05 -0.65 -8.80
CA GLY A 117 -9.58 -0.55 -7.41
C GLY A 117 -10.02 -1.72 -6.54
N VAL A 118 -9.82 -1.57 -5.25
CA VAL A 118 -10.23 -2.55 -4.23
C VAL A 118 -11.22 -1.87 -3.30
N ALA A 119 -12.30 -2.55 -2.97
CA ALA A 119 -13.27 -2.07 -2.00
C ALA A 119 -12.58 -1.63 -0.69
N ARG A 120 -12.97 -0.50 -0.16
CA ARG A 120 -12.39 0.10 1.05
C ARG A 120 -10.88 0.41 0.94
N ARG A 121 -10.39 0.76 -0.25
CA ARG A 121 -9.05 1.27 -0.51
C ARG A 121 -9.16 2.55 -1.31
N GLN A 122 -9.25 3.70 -0.64
CA GLN A 122 -9.55 5.02 -1.22
C GLN A 122 -10.80 4.99 -2.12
N GLU A 123 -11.78 4.17 -1.75
CA GLU A 123 -13.00 3.96 -2.50
C GLU A 123 -13.92 5.18 -2.36
N VAL A 124 -14.22 5.84 -3.46
CA VAL A 124 -15.19 6.95 -3.48
C VAL A 124 -16.60 6.37 -3.39
N LYS A 125 -17.25 6.53 -2.26
CA LYS A 125 -18.65 6.07 -2.03
C LYS A 125 -19.69 6.99 -2.69
N GLY A 126 -19.34 8.22 -2.92
CA GLY A 126 -20.21 9.18 -3.57
C GLY A 126 -19.75 10.62 -3.38
N VAL A 127 -20.42 11.52 -4.11
CA VAL A 127 -20.24 12.96 -3.99
C VAL A 127 -21.60 13.61 -3.71
N VAL A 128 -21.69 14.31 -2.59
CA VAL A 128 -22.94 14.99 -2.16
C VAL A 128 -22.62 16.45 -1.86
N ASN A 129 -23.29 17.37 -2.55
CA ASN A 129 -23.08 18.82 -2.40
C ASN A 129 -21.61 19.25 -2.49
N GLY A 130 -20.84 18.63 -3.42
CA GLY A 130 -19.42 18.91 -3.60
C GLY A 130 -18.49 18.25 -2.57
N ILE A 131 -19.03 17.44 -1.66
CA ILE A 131 -18.26 16.70 -0.66
C ILE A 131 -18.09 15.26 -1.17
N SER A 132 -16.83 14.86 -1.40
CA SER A 132 -16.49 13.47 -1.71
C SER A 132 -16.38 12.64 -0.43
N VAL A 133 -17.12 11.55 -0.37
CA VAL A 133 -17.04 10.56 0.73
C VAL A 133 -16.18 9.41 0.29
N VAL A 134 -15.08 9.19 1.00
CA VAL A 134 -14.08 8.15 0.67
C VAL A 134 -13.96 7.16 1.82
N ASP A 135 -14.06 5.86 1.53
CA ASP A 135 -13.86 4.77 2.49
C ASP A 135 -12.47 4.16 2.30
N ASP A 136 -11.71 4.06 3.39
CA ASP A 136 -10.41 3.39 3.42
C ASP A 136 -10.31 2.50 4.67
N PHE A 137 -9.74 1.32 4.49
CA PHE A 137 -9.56 0.34 5.59
C PHE A 137 -8.28 0.58 6.40
N ALA A 138 -7.55 1.65 6.17
CA ALA A 138 -6.34 1.98 6.90
C ALA A 138 -6.60 2.04 8.42
N HIS A 139 -5.87 1.25 9.18
CA HIS A 139 -5.99 1.19 10.65
C HIS A 139 -4.62 1.14 11.35
N HIS A 140 -3.52 1.10 10.61
CA HIS A 140 -2.16 1.27 11.13
C HIS A 140 -1.67 2.69 10.86
N PRO A 141 -0.89 3.34 11.75
CA PRO A 141 -0.46 4.74 11.58
C PRO A 141 0.13 5.04 10.20
N THR A 142 1.04 4.20 9.73
CA THR A 142 1.65 4.35 8.40
C THR A 142 0.62 4.30 7.27
N ALA A 143 -0.33 3.36 7.34
CA ALA A 143 -1.37 3.22 6.33
C ALA A 143 -2.33 4.42 6.33
N ILE A 144 -2.72 4.92 7.50
CA ILE A 144 -3.56 6.13 7.65
C ILE A 144 -2.86 7.34 7.03
N LYS A 145 -1.59 7.56 7.37
CA LYS A 145 -0.80 8.65 6.80
C LYS A 145 -0.73 8.56 5.28
N GLN A 146 -0.44 7.38 4.73
CA GLN A 146 -0.35 7.18 3.29
C GLN A 146 -1.69 7.38 2.57
N ALA A 147 -2.80 6.93 3.18
CA ALA A 147 -4.13 7.16 2.65
C ALA A 147 -4.47 8.66 2.58
N ILE A 148 -4.20 9.42 3.64
CA ILE A 148 -4.43 10.88 3.68
C ILE A 148 -3.55 11.61 2.67
N LEU A 149 -2.26 11.25 2.56
CA LEU A 149 -1.35 11.85 1.57
C LEU A 149 -1.78 11.54 0.13
N GLY A 150 -2.24 10.32 -0.15
CA GLY A 150 -2.81 9.96 -1.45
C GLY A 150 -4.07 10.78 -1.78
N LEU A 151 -4.95 10.98 -0.80
CA LEU A 151 -6.14 11.84 -0.97
C LEU A 151 -5.75 13.32 -1.17
N ARG A 152 -4.70 13.81 -0.52
CA ARG A 152 -4.18 15.16 -0.74
C ARG A 152 -3.66 15.34 -2.18
N GLN A 153 -3.01 14.32 -2.75
CA GLN A 153 -2.59 14.35 -4.16
C GLN A 153 -3.79 14.34 -5.11
N ARG A 154 -4.85 13.59 -4.77
CA ARG A 154 -6.07 13.51 -5.58
C ARG A 154 -6.92 14.79 -5.51
N TYR A 155 -6.93 15.43 -4.35
CA TYR A 155 -7.75 16.60 -4.07
C TYR A 155 -6.90 17.72 -3.45
N PRO A 156 -5.97 18.34 -4.22
CA PRO A 156 -4.96 19.26 -3.67
C PRO A 156 -5.55 20.49 -3.02
N GLU A 157 -6.65 21.01 -3.56
CA GLU A 157 -7.32 22.23 -3.08
C GLU A 157 -8.43 21.95 -2.05
N SER A 158 -8.73 20.69 -1.77
CA SER A 158 -9.82 20.32 -0.87
C SER A 158 -9.34 20.20 0.58
N ARG A 159 -10.25 20.52 1.50
CA ARG A 159 -10.05 20.25 2.92
C ARG A 159 -10.36 18.79 3.21
N ILE A 160 -9.44 18.09 3.88
CA ILE A 160 -9.58 16.68 4.21
C ILE A 160 -10.04 16.53 5.67
N TRP A 161 -11.20 15.92 5.84
CA TRP A 161 -11.71 15.44 7.12
C TRP A 161 -11.35 13.96 7.25
N ALA A 162 -10.44 13.62 8.15
CA ALA A 162 -10.08 12.24 8.44
C ALA A 162 -10.88 11.73 9.65
N ILE A 163 -11.95 10.98 9.38
CA ILE A 163 -12.83 10.41 10.40
C ILE A 163 -12.35 8.99 10.68
N PHE A 164 -11.77 8.76 11.84
CA PHE A 164 -11.19 7.48 12.24
C PHE A 164 -11.99 6.83 13.37
N GLU A 165 -12.38 5.57 13.17
CA GLU A 165 -13.02 4.74 14.18
C GLU A 165 -12.06 3.62 14.62
N PRO A 166 -11.58 3.61 15.89
CA PRO A 166 -10.75 2.55 16.43
C PRO A 166 -11.54 1.25 16.61
N ARG A 167 -11.36 0.27 15.71
CA ARG A 167 -12.07 -1.04 15.77
C ARG A 167 -11.18 -2.22 16.09
N SER A 168 -9.90 -2.18 15.69
CA SER A 168 -8.98 -3.29 15.94
C SER A 168 -8.52 -3.32 17.39
N ASN A 169 -8.14 -4.50 17.88
CA ASN A 169 -7.58 -4.63 19.23
C ASN A 169 -6.35 -3.74 19.44
N THR A 170 -5.53 -3.53 18.41
CA THR A 170 -4.34 -2.68 18.46
C THR A 170 -4.72 -1.21 18.56
N THR A 171 -5.72 -0.75 17.82
CA THR A 171 -6.15 0.65 17.82
C THR A 171 -6.98 1.04 19.05
N ARG A 172 -7.58 0.07 19.74
CA ARG A 172 -8.28 0.26 21.02
C ARG A 172 -7.33 0.35 22.22
N ARG A 173 -6.11 -0.19 22.09
CA ARG A 173 -5.07 -0.15 23.12
C ARG A 173 -4.13 1.01 22.91
N ASN A 174 -3.50 1.47 23.99
CA ASN A 174 -2.48 2.54 23.96
C ASN A 174 -1.13 2.01 23.44
N ILE A 175 -1.10 1.38 22.25
CA ILE A 175 0.13 0.85 21.64
C ILE A 175 0.69 1.88 20.64
N PHE A 176 -0.16 2.46 19.78
CA PHE A 176 0.22 3.40 18.72
C PHE A 176 -0.47 4.74 18.85
N GLN A 177 -0.84 5.16 20.05
CA GLN A 177 -1.66 6.37 20.25
C GLN A 177 -0.98 7.63 19.70
N ASN A 178 0.31 7.81 19.96
CA ASN A 178 1.07 8.96 19.47
C ASN A 178 1.24 8.92 17.96
N GLU A 179 1.59 7.77 17.41
CA GLU A 179 1.78 7.58 15.97
C GLU A 179 0.47 7.73 15.21
N LEU A 180 -0.66 7.28 15.78
CA LEU A 180 -1.99 7.48 15.23
C LEU A 180 -2.36 8.97 15.20
N ALA A 181 -2.12 9.68 16.30
CA ALA A 181 -2.37 11.12 16.39
C ALA A 181 -1.55 11.89 15.34
N LEU A 182 -0.25 11.60 15.22
CA LEU A 182 0.63 12.22 14.25
C LEU A 182 0.22 11.88 12.79
N SER A 183 -0.25 10.67 12.55
CA SER A 183 -0.71 10.27 11.23
C SER A 183 -2.01 10.97 10.83
N LEU A 184 -2.97 11.05 11.74
CA LEU A 184 -4.23 11.75 11.53
C LEU A 184 -4.04 13.27 11.40
N ALA A 185 -3.07 13.86 12.09
CA ALA A 185 -2.71 15.28 12.00
C ALA A 185 -2.20 15.70 10.60
N THR A 186 -1.98 14.77 9.67
CA THR A 186 -1.71 15.10 8.26
C THR A 186 -2.95 15.53 7.48
N ALA A 187 -4.16 15.32 8.02
CA ALA A 187 -5.42 15.88 7.52
C ALA A 187 -5.66 17.28 8.09
N ASP A 188 -6.53 18.05 7.43
CA ASP A 188 -6.90 19.39 7.92
C ASP A 188 -7.80 19.30 9.17
N PHE A 189 -8.67 18.31 9.23
CA PHE A 189 -9.62 18.08 10.33
C PHE A 189 -9.61 16.61 10.75
N PRO A 190 -8.74 16.20 11.68
CA PRO A 190 -8.78 14.86 12.25
C PRO A 190 -9.94 14.72 13.24
N VAL A 191 -10.73 13.66 13.08
CA VAL A 191 -11.84 13.30 13.98
C VAL A 191 -11.66 11.85 14.40
N VAL A 192 -11.67 11.59 15.69
CA VAL A 192 -11.60 10.23 16.23
C VAL A 192 -12.92 9.91 16.92
N ALA A 193 -13.57 8.86 16.48
CA ALA A 193 -14.78 8.38 17.13
C ALA A 193 -14.47 7.81 18.53
N ALA A 194 -15.40 7.93 19.45
CA ALA A 194 -15.27 7.32 20.76
C ALA A 194 -15.10 5.80 20.63
N VAL A 195 -14.22 5.24 21.46
CA VAL A 195 -14.04 3.79 21.53
C VAL A 195 -15.27 3.18 22.19
N ASP A 196 -15.93 2.27 21.48
CA ASP A 196 -17.02 1.51 22.04
C ASP A 196 -16.44 0.43 22.98
N HIS A 197 -16.92 0.41 24.23
CA HIS A 197 -16.44 -0.48 25.29
C HIS A 197 -14.91 -0.40 25.56
N PRO A 198 -14.40 0.75 26.09
CA PRO A 198 -12.94 0.95 26.33
C PRO A 198 -12.34 0.00 27.36
N ASP A 199 -13.16 -0.67 28.19
CA ASP A 199 -12.74 -1.54 29.30
C ASP A 199 -12.68 -3.03 28.93
N LYS A 200 -12.74 -3.39 27.65
CA LYS A 200 -12.65 -4.80 27.19
C LYS A 200 -11.33 -5.12 26.54
#